data_24cabe720c3aa22e8ec483e8731172e6
#
_entry.id   24cabe720c3aa22e8ec483e8731172e6
#
_cell.length_a   1.000
_cell.length_b   1.000
_cell.length_c   1.000
_cell.angle_alpha   90.00
_cell.angle_beta   90.00
_cell.angle_gamma   90.00
#
_symmetry.space_group_name_H-M   'P 1'
#
loop_
_entity.id
_entity.type
_entity.pdbx_description
1 polymer ?
#
loop_
_entity_poly.entity_id
_entity_poly.type
_entity_poly.pdbx_seq_one_letter_code
_entity_poly.pdbx_strand_id
1 'polypeptide(L)'
;MLTPFRPDGKIDFPAYRKLLEYYIAEGVAGLFAVCLSSELYQLTPSERLELAREAVAVSSGRVPVVACGYLGNTEAETLQSVFDMAALGMDAVVIPVCLMVPQEAGDEALFAAFETLLAQTAEIRLGIYECPLPYHRLIPPQLLGRMAHLAGERLAFLKDTCCDPAAIAGKLRACAGTSLRLYNANLTTCLESLKLGAAGYSGTSANFYPGLLAELCRCFRDDPERARELQQFFNLVQRHVEFKYPRSAKLFLRECGVPLISFCRVACEELDWDQMVQLRTFHAGVQAFARSNHPQLLGETAI
;
A
#
# COMPACT_ATOMS: atom_id res chain seq x y z
N MET A 1 -1.43 4.70 1.14
CA MET A 1 -0.99 6.08 1.48
C MET A 1 -1.76 6.58 2.69
N LEU A 2 -1.31 7.67 3.32
CA LEU A 2 -2.00 8.32 4.45
C LEU A 2 -3.07 9.31 3.97
N THR A 3 -4.05 9.61 4.83
CA THR A 3 -4.99 10.72 4.63
C THR A 3 -4.61 11.88 5.57
N PRO A 4 -4.23 13.03 5.04
CA PRO A 4 -4.07 14.24 5.82
C PRO A 4 -5.42 14.78 6.27
N PHE A 5 -5.53 15.18 7.52
CA PHE A 5 -6.71 15.85 8.06
C PHE A 5 -6.35 17.23 8.60
N ARG A 6 -7.32 18.12 8.61
CA ARG A 6 -7.28 19.42 9.30
C ARG A 6 -7.64 19.25 10.78
N PRO A 7 -7.39 20.26 11.63
CA PRO A 7 -7.79 20.20 13.05
C PRO A 7 -9.30 20.00 13.28
N ASP A 8 -10.13 20.41 12.31
CA ASP A 8 -11.59 20.19 12.33
C ASP A 8 -12.01 18.77 11.91
N GLY A 9 -11.03 17.90 11.64
CA GLY A 9 -11.24 16.51 11.23
C GLY A 9 -11.58 16.31 9.75
N LYS A 10 -11.72 17.36 8.96
CA LYS A 10 -11.93 17.25 7.50
C LYS A 10 -10.63 16.92 6.77
N ILE A 11 -10.74 16.35 5.57
CA ILE A 11 -9.57 16.05 4.74
C ILE A 11 -8.88 17.37 4.34
N ASP A 12 -7.55 17.37 4.43
CA ASP A 12 -6.69 18.45 3.96
C ASP A 12 -6.19 18.12 2.54
N PHE A 13 -6.97 18.50 1.55
CA PHE A 13 -6.60 18.26 0.14
C PHE A 13 -5.32 18.98 -0.31
N PRO A 14 -5.04 20.22 0.09
CA PRO A 14 -3.74 20.84 -0.16
C PRO A 14 -2.56 20.02 0.35
N ALA A 15 -2.62 19.53 1.60
CA ALA A 15 -1.59 18.65 2.16
C ALA A 15 -1.56 17.29 1.45
N TYR A 16 -2.72 16.77 1.03
CA TYR A 16 -2.79 15.51 0.29
C TYR A 16 -2.09 15.60 -1.06
N ARG A 17 -2.27 16.69 -1.82
CA ARG A 17 -1.53 16.93 -3.08
C ARG A 17 -0.02 16.96 -2.87
N LYS A 18 0.44 17.62 -1.81
CA LYS A 18 1.87 17.63 -1.46
C LYS A 18 2.39 16.24 -1.11
N LEU A 19 1.60 15.44 -0.41
CA LEU A 19 1.93 14.05 -0.10
C LEU A 19 2.04 13.18 -1.35
N LEU A 20 1.12 13.33 -2.30
CA LEU A 20 1.13 12.62 -3.59
C LEU A 20 2.38 12.98 -4.40
N GLU A 21 2.68 14.27 -4.53
CA GLU A 21 3.89 14.74 -5.22
C GLU A 21 5.16 14.25 -4.54
N TYR A 22 5.20 14.24 -3.20
CA TYR A 22 6.33 13.69 -2.45
C TYR A 22 6.57 12.22 -2.81
N TYR A 23 5.55 11.35 -2.78
CA TYR A 23 5.72 9.94 -3.15
C TYR A 23 6.20 9.77 -4.60
N ILE A 24 5.63 10.53 -5.53
CA ILE A 24 6.02 10.45 -6.94
C ILE A 24 7.48 10.91 -7.12
N ALA A 25 7.88 12.00 -6.46
CA ALA A 25 9.26 12.50 -6.48
C ALA A 25 10.27 11.51 -5.89
N GLU A 26 9.86 10.76 -4.85
CA GLU A 26 10.65 9.68 -4.25
C GLU A 26 10.75 8.43 -5.16
N GLY A 27 10.09 8.42 -6.32
CA GLY A 27 10.21 7.38 -7.34
C GLY A 27 9.44 6.09 -7.04
N VAL A 28 8.30 6.19 -6.33
CA VAL A 28 7.40 5.04 -6.17
C VAL A 28 6.84 4.56 -7.51
N ALA A 29 6.65 3.25 -7.64
CA ALA A 29 6.14 2.63 -8.87
C ALA A 29 4.60 2.69 -9.00
N GLY A 30 3.90 3.22 -8.01
CA GLY A 30 2.44 3.36 -8.00
C GLY A 30 1.90 3.89 -6.69
N LEU A 31 0.65 4.33 -6.70
CA LEU A 31 -0.05 4.91 -5.55
C LEU A 31 -1.24 4.06 -5.16
N PHE A 32 -1.34 3.67 -3.89
CA PHE A 32 -2.52 3.03 -3.32
C PHE A 32 -3.30 4.08 -2.51
N ALA A 33 -4.23 4.78 -3.17
CA ALA A 33 -4.87 5.99 -2.66
C ALA A 33 -5.77 5.75 -1.45
N VAL A 34 -6.70 4.80 -1.55
CA VAL A 34 -7.64 4.45 -0.49
C VAL A 34 -7.36 3.03 -0.01
N CYS A 35 -6.71 2.92 1.15
CA CYS A 35 -6.31 1.64 1.74
C CYS A 35 -6.38 1.73 3.27
N LEU A 36 -6.00 0.67 3.99
CA LEU A 36 -6.05 0.68 5.46
C LEU A 36 -5.24 1.82 6.07
N SER A 37 -4.08 2.15 5.52
CA SER A 37 -3.25 3.29 5.94
C SER A 37 -3.92 4.66 5.72
N SER A 38 -4.91 4.72 4.84
CA SER A 38 -5.71 5.93 4.60
C SER A 38 -6.81 6.14 5.64
N GLU A 39 -6.86 5.29 6.67
CA GLU A 39 -7.95 5.24 7.63
C GLU A 39 -9.30 4.91 6.96
N LEU A 40 -9.24 3.96 6.01
CA LEU A 40 -10.27 3.52 5.07
C LEU A 40 -11.68 3.41 5.69
N TYR A 41 -11.78 2.84 6.90
CA TYR A 41 -13.06 2.59 7.56
C TYR A 41 -13.62 3.83 8.27
N GLN A 42 -12.83 4.89 8.43
CA GLN A 42 -13.22 6.17 9.02
C GLN A 42 -13.56 7.23 7.95
N LEU A 43 -13.43 6.87 6.68
CA LEU A 43 -13.80 7.71 5.54
C LEU A 43 -15.23 7.43 5.10
N THR A 44 -15.99 8.48 4.82
CA THR A 44 -17.30 8.34 4.16
C THR A 44 -17.13 7.86 2.70
N PRO A 45 -18.17 7.30 2.07
CA PRO A 45 -18.11 6.94 0.65
C PRO A 45 -17.66 8.08 -0.26
N SER A 46 -18.18 9.30 -0.05
CA SER A 46 -17.78 10.48 -0.84
C SER A 46 -16.31 10.85 -0.65
N GLU A 47 -15.82 10.81 0.59
CA GLU A 47 -14.40 11.11 0.88
C GLU A 47 -13.45 10.10 0.23
N ARG A 48 -13.83 8.83 0.16
CA ARG A 48 -13.03 7.80 -0.55
C ARG A 48 -12.92 8.13 -2.04
N LEU A 49 -14.04 8.50 -2.68
CA LEU A 49 -14.06 8.87 -4.09
C LEU A 49 -13.30 10.18 -4.35
N GLU A 50 -13.42 11.17 -3.46
CA GLU A 50 -12.68 12.44 -3.58
C GLU A 50 -11.16 12.22 -3.47
N LEU A 51 -10.69 11.42 -2.51
CA LEU A 51 -9.27 11.07 -2.37
C LEU A 51 -8.75 10.32 -3.60
N ALA A 52 -9.52 9.36 -4.10
CA ALA A 52 -9.15 8.60 -5.29
C ALA A 52 -9.08 9.49 -6.53
N ARG A 53 -10.08 10.36 -6.74
CA ARG A 53 -10.11 11.33 -7.85
C ARG A 53 -8.92 12.27 -7.80
N GLU A 54 -8.60 12.79 -6.62
CA GLU A 54 -7.46 13.67 -6.43
C GLU A 54 -6.13 12.95 -6.73
N ALA A 55 -5.99 11.69 -6.32
CA ALA A 55 -4.80 10.90 -6.60
C ALA A 55 -4.60 10.66 -8.10
N VAL A 56 -5.67 10.37 -8.85
CA VAL A 56 -5.62 10.23 -10.31
C VAL A 56 -5.23 11.56 -10.96
N ALA A 57 -5.87 12.66 -10.55
CA ALA A 57 -5.60 13.97 -11.10
C ALA A 57 -4.15 14.40 -10.88
N VAL A 58 -3.62 14.22 -9.65
CA VAL A 58 -2.23 14.55 -9.33
C VAL A 58 -1.26 13.61 -10.03
N SER A 59 -1.54 12.30 -10.05
CA SER A 59 -0.68 11.35 -10.78
C SER A 59 -0.56 11.73 -12.25
N SER A 60 -1.67 12.12 -12.88
CA SER A 60 -1.70 12.51 -14.30
C SER A 60 -0.98 11.51 -15.21
N GLY A 61 -1.11 10.21 -14.93
CA GLY A 61 -0.49 9.12 -15.67
C GLY A 61 1.01 8.91 -15.41
N ARG A 62 1.62 9.66 -14.51
CA ARG A 62 3.05 9.49 -14.16
C ARG A 62 3.33 8.14 -13.50
N VAL A 63 2.40 7.68 -12.66
CA VAL A 63 2.41 6.37 -12.02
C VAL A 63 0.99 5.82 -11.92
N PRO A 64 0.78 4.50 -11.95
CA PRO A 64 -0.53 3.90 -11.77
C PRO A 64 -1.12 4.22 -10.40
N VAL A 65 -2.45 4.37 -10.36
CA VAL A 65 -3.21 4.64 -9.14
C VAL A 65 -4.24 3.54 -8.92
N VAL A 66 -4.24 2.96 -7.73
CA VAL A 66 -5.22 1.97 -7.29
C VAL A 66 -5.90 2.42 -6.00
N ALA A 67 -7.13 1.99 -5.76
CA ALA A 67 -7.87 2.29 -4.54
C ALA A 67 -8.81 1.15 -4.18
N CYS A 68 -9.10 0.96 -2.87
CA CYS A 68 -10.11 0.01 -2.43
C CYS A 68 -11.50 0.46 -2.90
N GLY A 69 -12.19 -0.43 -3.59
CA GLY A 69 -13.63 -0.50 -3.72
C GLY A 69 -14.18 -1.62 -2.84
N TYR A 70 -15.35 -2.15 -3.18
CA TYR A 70 -16.00 -3.24 -2.45
C TYR A 70 -16.31 -2.90 -0.98
N LEU A 71 -16.83 -1.69 -0.76
CA LEU A 71 -17.08 -1.09 0.56
C LEU A 71 -18.50 -0.54 0.62
N GLY A 72 -19.40 -1.29 1.21
CA GLY A 72 -20.81 -0.92 1.40
C GLY A 72 -21.42 -1.62 2.60
N ASN A 73 -22.64 -1.23 2.99
CA ASN A 73 -23.41 -1.87 4.05
C ASN A 73 -24.37 -2.95 3.48
N THR A 74 -24.65 -2.88 2.18
CA THR A 74 -25.44 -3.85 1.44
C THR A 74 -24.65 -4.37 0.24
N GLU A 75 -25.06 -5.49 -0.34
CA GLU A 75 -24.44 -6.05 -1.54
C GLU A 75 -24.50 -5.05 -2.70
N ALA A 76 -25.63 -4.38 -2.90
CA ALA A 76 -25.79 -3.39 -3.94
C ALA A 76 -24.84 -2.18 -3.75
N GLU A 77 -24.73 -1.64 -2.54
CA GLU A 77 -23.78 -0.56 -2.22
C GLU A 77 -22.34 -1.00 -2.42
N THR A 78 -22.02 -2.23 -2.02
CA THR A 78 -20.68 -2.81 -2.14
C THR A 78 -20.27 -2.91 -3.62
N LEU A 79 -21.14 -3.45 -4.45
CA LEU A 79 -20.90 -3.54 -5.90
C LEU A 79 -20.86 -2.15 -6.54
N GLN A 80 -21.77 -1.24 -6.18
CA GLN A 80 -21.77 0.14 -6.68
C GLN A 80 -20.45 0.84 -6.36
N SER A 81 -19.87 0.62 -5.18
CA SER A 81 -18.58 1.21 -4.80
C SER A 81 -17.42 0.77 -5.70
N VAL A 82 -17.50 -0.43 -6.29
CA VAL A 82 -16.52 -0.89 -7.29
C VAL A 82 -16.66 -0.11 -8.58
N PHE A 83 -17.89 0.07 -9.07
CA PHE A 83 -18.17 0.84 -10.29
C PHE A 83 -17.80 2.33 -10.13
N ASP A 84 -18.18 2.93 -9.00
CA ASP A 84 -17.88 4.33 -8.73
C ASP A 84 -16.37 4.58 -8.71
N MET A 85 -15.60 3.67 -8.08
CA MET A 85 -14.16 3.75 -8.03
C MET A 85 -13.53 3.56 -9.42
N ALA A 86 -14.01 2.58 -10.20
CA ALA A 86 -13.53 2.31 -11.54
C ALA A 86 -13.79 3.50 -12.50
N ALA A 87 -14.94 4.16 -12.36
CA ALA A 87 -15.32 5.33 -13.16
C ALA A 87 -14.39 6.55 -12.99
N LEU A 88 -13.55 6.56 -11.94
CA LEU A 88 -12.53 7.59 -11.73
C LEU A 88 -11.25 7.38 -12.54
N GLY A 89 -11.15 6.30 -13.32
CA GLY A 89 -9.96 5.99 -14.12
C GLY A 89 -8.84 5.32 -13.32
N MET A 90 -9.19 4.52 -12.30
CA MET A 90 -8.22 3.70 -11.58
C MET A 90 -7.57 2.65 -12.49
N ASP A 91 -6.27 2.39 -12.31
CA ASP A 91 -5.58 1.30 -13.01
C ASP A 91 -6.07 -0.09 -12.56
N ALA A 92 -6.55 -0.20 -11.32
CA ALA A 92 -7.32 -1.33 -10.81
C ALA A 92 -8.11 -0.93 -9.56
N VAL A 93 -9.28 -1.54 -9.36
CA VAL A 93 -10.05 -1.44 -8.12
C VAL A 93 -9.63 -2.57 -7.19
N VAL A 94 -9.26 -2.24 -5.96
CA VAL A 94 -8.74 -3.20 -4.98
C VAL A 94 -9.86 -3.76 -4.13
N ILE A 95 -9.91 -5.08 -4.04
CA ILE A 95 -10.90 -5.85 -3.27
C ILE A 95 -10.25 -6.37 -1.99
N PRO A 96 -10.62 -5.88 -0.80
CA PRO A 96 -10.21 -6.50 0.45
C PRO A 96 -10.91 -7.85 0.61
N VAL A 97 -10.16 -8.96 0.58
CA VAL A 97 -10.74 -10.31 0.57
C VAL A 97 -11.53 -10.66 1.83
N CYS A 98 -11.19 -10.03 2.95
CA CYS A 98 -11.92 -10.19 4.20
C CYS A 98 -13.35 -9.61 4.16
N LEU A 99 -13.72 -8.86 3.13
CA LEU A 99 -15.08 -8.33 2.95
C LEU A 99 -15.93 -9.18 2.00
N MET A 100 -15.33 -10.15 1.31
CA MET A 100 -16.04 -10.94 0.30
C MET A 100 -16.92 -12.04 0.89
N VAL A 101 -16.50 -12.63 2.01
CA VAL A 101 -17.20 -13.72 2.70
C VAL A 101 -17.05 -13.58 4.21
N PRO A 102 -17.91 -14.18 5.04
CA PRO A 102 -17.71 -14.25 6.49
C PRO A 102 -16.39 -14.94 6.87
N GLN A 103 -15.88 -14.63 8.06
CA GLN A 103 -14.58 -15.12 8.53
C GLN A 103 -14.49 -16.66 8.56
N GLU A 104 -15.58 -17.32 8.94
CA GLU A 104 -15.71 -18.78 9.05
C GLU A 104 -15.92 -19.47 7.70
N ALA A 105 -16.15 -18.73 6.63
CA ALA A 105 -16.40 -19.32 5.32
C ALA A 105 -15.10 -19.94 4.74
N GLY A 106 -15.26 -21.09 4.12
CA GLY A 106 -14.17 -21.84 3.48
C GLY A 106 -13.67 -21.20 2.18
N ASP A 107 -12.61 -21.77 1.62
CA ASP A 107 -11.96 -21.27 0.40
C ASP A 107 -12.86 -21.38 -0.84
N GLU A 108 -13.71 -22.41 -0.92
CA GLU A 108 -14.66 -22.55 -2.04
C GLU A 108 -15.73 -21.45 -2.02
N ALA A 109 -16.16 -21.01 -0.84
CA ALA A 109 -17.10 -19.88 -0.74
C ALA A 109 -16.43 -18.57 -1.20
N LEU A 110 -15.15 -18.35 -0.85
CA LEU A 110 -14.39 -17.20 -1.34
C LEU A 110 -14.21 -17.25 -2.87
N PHE A 111 -13.93 -18.45 -3.42
CA PHE A 111 -13.81 -18.62 -4.86
C PHE A 111 -15.11 -18.30 -5.58
N ALA A 112 -16.25 -18.83 -5.10
CA ALA A 112 -17.57 -18.56 -5.68
C ALA A 112 -17.97 -17.07 -5.60
N ALA A 113 -17.64 -16.39 -4.49
CA ALA A 113 -17.85 -14.96 -4.36
C ALA A 113 -16.99 -14.18 -5.36
N PHE A 114 -15.74 -14.61 -5.59
CA PHE A 114 -14.86 -14.00 -6.59
C PHE A 114 -15.36 -14.23 -8.03
N GLU A 115 -15.85 -15.42 -8.37
CA GLU A 115 -16.49 -15.71 -9.68
C GLU A 115 -17.70 -14.80 -9.91
N THR A 116 -18.55 -14.65 -8.89
CA THR A 116 -19.71 -13.74 -8.95
C THR A 116 -19.27 -12.29 -9.19
N LEU A 117 -18.29 -11.81 -8.46
CA LEU A 117 -17.74 -10.46 -8.65
C LEU A 117 -17.19 -10.27 -10.06
N LEU A 118 -16.43 -11.23 -10.58
CA LEU A 118 -15.92 -11.17 -11.95
C LEU A 118 -17.04 -11.10 -12.98
N ALA A 119 -18.10 -11.87 -12.81
CA ALA A 119 -19.25 -11.84 -13.72
C ALA A 119 -19.98 -10.49 -13.68
N GLN A 120 -20.09 -9.88 -12.51
CA GLN A 120 -20.79 -8.60 -12.32
C GLN A 120 -19.98 -7.38 -12.75
N THR A 121 -18.64 -7.47 -12.83
CA THR A 121 -17.73 -6.33 -13.06
C THR A 121 -16.99 -6.37 -14.40
N ALA A 122 -17.58 -6.97 -15.45
CA ALA A 122 -16.99 -7.35 -16.73
C ALA A 122 -15.66 -6.69 -17.13
N GLU A 123 -15.59 -5.39 -17.40
CA GLU A 123 -14.37 -4.75 -17.94
C GLU A 123 -13.42 -4.17 -16.87
N ILE A 124 -13.76 -4.29 -15.58
CA ILE A 124 -12.98 -3.66 -14.51
C ILE A 124 -11.76 -4.52 -14.19
N ARG A 125 -10.57 -3.90 -14.19
CA ARG A 125 -9.36 -4.52 -13.66
C ARG A 125 -9.40 -4.49 -12.14
N LEU A 126 -9.06 -5.61 -11.51
CA LEU A 126 -9.12 -5.82 -10.08
C LEU A 126 -7.73 -6.05 -9.51
N GLY A 127 -7.54 -5.61 -8.28
CA GLY A 127 -6.46 -6.05 -7.39
C GLY A 127 -7.06 -6.73 -6.18
N ILE A 128 -6.33 -7.63 -5.55
CA ILE A 128 -6.72 -8.28 -4.30
C ILE A 128 -5.83 -7.79 -3.16
N TYR A 129 -6.44 -7.59 -2.00
CA TYR A 129 -5.73 -7.21 -0.79
C TYR A 129 -6.09 -8.16 0.36
N GLU A 130 -5.11 -8.89 0.88
CA GLU A 130 -5.20 -9.64 2.14
C GLU A 130 -5.23 -8.65 3.31
N CYS A 131 -6.30 -7.84 3.37
CA CYS A 131 -6.47 -6.80 4.38
C CYS A 131 -6.64 -7.42 5.77
N PRO A 132 -5.87 -6.98 6.79
CA PRO A 132 -5.95 -7.58 8.12
C PRO A 132 -7.20 -7.18 8.92
N LEU A 133 -8.00 -6.22 8.45
CA LEU A 133 -9.23 -5.76 9.10
C LEU A 133 -10.43 -5.85 8.14
N PRO A 134 -11.62 -6.22 8.65
CA PRO A 134 -11.97 -6.51 10.06
C PRO A 134 -11.40 -7.83 10.59
N TYR A 135 -11.01 -8.76 9.74
CA TYR A 135 -10.32 -9.99 10.10
C TYR A 135 -9.26 -10.34 9.03
N HIS A 136 -8.20 -11.03 9.44
CA HIS A 136 -7.09 -11.35 8.54
C HIS A 136 -7.37 -12.64 7.77
N ARG A 137 -7.69 -12.54 6.48
CA ARG A 137 -7.82 -13.66 5.57
C ARG A 137 -6.66 -13.71 4.57
N LEU A 138 -5.88 -14.77 4.63
CA LEU A 138 -4.87 -15.10 3.65
C LEU A 138 -5.46 -15.99 2.56
N ILE A 139 -4.93 -15.87 1.34
CA ILE A 139 -5.32 -16.71 0.20
C ILE A 139 -4.28 -17.81 0.01
N PRO A 140 -4.66 -19.10 0.15
CA PRO A 140 -3.74 -20.19 -0.13
C PRO A 140 -3.24 -20.17 -1.59
N PRO A 141 -2.03 -20.69 -1.87
CA PRO A 141 -1.45 -20.69 -3.22
C PRO A 141 -2.37 -21.27 -4.29
N GLN A 142 -2.99 -22.41 -4.01
CA GLN A 142 -3.87 -23.09 -4.97
C GLN A 142 -5.13 -22.29 -5.29
N LEU A 143 -5.72 -21.66 -4.27
CA LEU A 143 -6.88 -20.78 -4.46
C LEU A 143 -6.51 -19.55 -5.28
N LEU A 144 -5.39 -18.89 -4.94
CA LEU A 144 -4.90 -17.74 -5.70
C LEU A 144 -4.64 -18.09 -7.17
N GLY A 145 -4.02 -19.24 -7.42
CA GLY A 145 -3.79 -19.73 -8.78
C GLY A 145 -5.09 -19.89 -9.56
N ARG A 146 -6.11 -20.53 -8.96
CA ARG A 146 -7.45 -20.67 -9.58
C ARG A 146 -8.06 -19.30 -9.91
N MET A 147 -8.01 -18.36 -8.96
CA MET A 147 -8.54 -17.01 -9.15
C MET A 147 -7.81 -16.27 -10.28
N ALA A 148 -6.47 -16.36 -10.31
CA ALA A 148 -5.65 -15.69 -11.32
C ALA A 148 -5.86 -16.26 -12.73
N HIS A 149 -5.96 -17.58 -12.88
CA HIS A 149 -6.25 -18.21 -14.17
C HIS A 149 -7.67 -17.90 -14.68
N LEU A 150 -8.66 -17.90 -13.76
CA LEU A 150 -10.04 -17.55 -14.11
C LEU A 150 -10.16 -16.10 -14.58
N ALA A 151 -9.55 -15.17 -13.87
CA ALA A 151 -9.67 -13.75 -14.14
C ALA A 151 -8.79 -13.27 -15.31
N GLY A 152 -7.73 -14.02 -15.64
CA GLY A 152 -6.78 -13.64 -16.68
C GLY A 152 -6.15 -12.27 -16.40
N GLU A 153 -6.11 -11.40 -17.39
CA GLU A 153 -5.52 -10.05 -17.30
C GLU A 153 -6.30 -9.09 -16.38
N ARG A 154 -7.53 -9.45 -16.02
CA ARG A 154 -8.35 -8.62 -15.15
C ARG A 154 -7.88 -8.64 -13.71
N LEU A 155 -7.25 -9.71 -13.23
CA LEU A 155 -6.62 -9.73 -11.92
C LEU A 155 -5.17 -9.25 -12.01
N ALA A 156 -5.00 -7.94 -11.79
CA ALA A 156 -3.71 -7.27 -12.00
C ALA A 156 -2.68 -7.57 -10.92
N PHE A 157 -3.10 -7.65 -9.65
CA PHE A 157 -2.15 -7.86 -8.56
C PHE A 157 -2.78 -8.44 -7.29
N LEU A 158 -1.90 -8.96 -6.42
CA LEU A 158 -2.16 -9.26 -5.02
C LEU A 158 -1.26 -8.40 -4.13
N LYS A 159 -1.84 -7.71 -3.14
CA LYS A 159 -1.11 -7.22 -1.97
C LYS A 159 -1.11 -8.32 -0.90
N ASP A 160 0.03 -8.99 -0.78
CA ASP A 160 0.27 -10.10 0.13
C ASP A 160 0.65 -9.61 1.52
N THR A 161 0.06 -10.21 2.55
CA THR A 161 0.33 -9.89 3.96
C THR A 161 0.67 -11.13 4.80
N CYS A 162 1.01 -12.25 4.16
CA CYS A 162 1.27 -13.51 4.86
C CYS A 162 2.57 -13.52 5.67
N CYS A 163 3.50 -12.61 5.37
CA CYS A 163 4.81 -12.51 6.05
C CYS A 163 5.68 -13.78 5.96
N ASP A 164 5.38 -14.69 5.04
CA ASP A 164 6.04 -15.99 4.89
C ASP A 164 6.62 -16.16 3.46
N PRO A 165 7.96 -16.16 3.29
CA PRO A 165 8.57 -16.35 1.98
C PRO A 165 8.21 -17.67 1.30
N ALA A 166 7.97 -18.75 2.07
CA ALA A 166 7.58 -20.04 1.51
C ALA A 166 6.17 -19.99 0.92
N ALA A 167 5.23 -19.34 1.62
CA ALA A 167 3.87 -19.09 1.12
C ALA A 167 3.91 -18.17 -0.13
N ILE A 168 4.71 -17.10 -0.12
CA ILE A 168 4.91 -16.22 -1.29
C ILE A 168 5.43 -17.03 -2.48
N ALA A 169 6.46 -17.86 -2.30
CA ALA A 169 6.97 -18.73 -3.36
C ALA A 169 5.91 -19.70 -3.89
N GLY A 170 5.07 -20.24 -3.01
CA GLY A 170 3.94 -21.08 -3.38
C GLY A 170 2.91 -20.33 -4.24
N LYS A 171 2.54 -19.11 -3.85
CA LYS A 171 1.63 -18.23 -4.59
C LYS A 171 2.17 -17.86 -5.96
N LEU A 172 3.44 -17.49 -6.05
CA LEU A 172 4.11 -17.16 -7.32
C LEU A 172 4.13 -18.36 -8.27
N ARG A 173 4.43 -19.56 -7.77
CA ARG A 173 4.37 -20.80 -8.59
C ARG A 173 2.96 -21.10 -9.08
N ALA A 174 1.96 -20.97 -8.21
CA ALA A 174 0.56 -21.24 -8.56
C ALA A 174 -0.01 -20.24 -9.59
N CYS A 175 0.55 -19.04 -9.66
CA CYS A 175 0.18 -17.99 -10.61
C CYS A 175 1.10 -17.95 -11.85
N ALA A 176 1.99 -18.92 -12.03
CA ALA A 176 2.87 -18.95 -13.19
C ALA A 176 2.05 -18.96 -14.50
N GLY A 177 2.45 -18.15 -15.47
CA GLY A 177 1.75 -18.00 -16.75
C GLY A 177 0.55 -17.06 -16.71
N THR A 178 0.25 -16.43 -15.58
CA THR A 178 -0.76 -15.37 -15.47
C THR A 178 -0.12 -13.98 -15.44
N SER A 179 -0.94 -12.93 -15.59
CA SER A 179 -0.49 -11.53 -15.51
C SER A 179 -0.43 -10.99 -14.06
N LEU A 180 -0.83 -11.79 -13.08
CA LEU A 180 -0.89 -11.36 -11.68
C LEU A 180 0.48 -10.97 -11.13
N ARG A 181 0.56 -9.80 -10.50
CA ARG A 181 1.76 -9.30 -9.82
C ARG A 181 1.58 -9.37 -8.31
N LEU A 182 2.48 -10.05 -7.61
CA LEU A 182 2.45 -10.12 -6.15
C LEU A 182 3.31 -9.01 -5.54
N TYR A 183 2.73 -8.21 -4.65
CA TYR A 183 3.43 -7.19 -3.86
C TYR A 183 3.43 -7.60 -2.39
N ASN A 184 4.63 -7.74 -1.81
CA ASN A 184 4.80 -8.10 -0.40
C ASN A 184 4.56 -6.87 0.49
N ALA A 185 3.79 -7.02 1.56
CA ALA A 185 3.59 -5.97 2.56
C ALA A 185 4.55 -6.07 3.77
N ASN A 186 5.31 -7.15 3.88
CA ASN A 186 6.26 -7.36 4.97
C ASN A 186 7.67 -6.87 4.59
N LEU A 187 8.19 -5.92 5.36
CA LEU A 187 9.48 -5.30 5.07
C LEU A 187 10.66 -6.24 5.29
N THR A 188 10.63 -7.05 6.35
CA THR A 188 11.75 -7.94 6.71
C THR A 188 12.02 -9.02 5.67
N THR A 189 11.02 -9.38 4.89
CA THR A 189 11.11 -10.38 3.82
C THR A 189 11.08 -9.76 2.41
N CYS A 190 11.24 -8.43 2.31
CA CYS A 190 11.08 -7.72 1.04
C CYS A 190 12.09 -8.20 -0.01
N LEU A 191 13.38 -8.13 0.27
CA LEU A 191 14.43 -8.58 -0.65
C LEU A 191 14.29 -10.06 -1.03
N GLU A 192 13.95 -10.91 -0.07
CA GLU A 192 13.75 -12.34 -0.33
C GLU A 192 12.56 -12.56 -1.28
N SER A 193 11.44 -11.88 -1.04
CA SER A 193 10.29 -11.97 -1.94
C SER A 193 10.58 -11.46 -3.36
N LEU A 194 11.38 -10.39 -3.50
CA LEU A 194 11.83 -9.90 -4.81
C LEU A 194 12.67 -10.95 -5.55
N LYS A 195 13.59 -11.61 -4.85
CA LYS A 195 14.40 -12.71 -5.42
C LYS A 195 13.55 -13.91 -5.85
N LEU A 196 12.46 -14.18 -5.13
CA LEU A 196 11.50 -15.23 -5.48
C LEU A 196 10.60 -14.85 -6.66
N GLY A 197 10.59 -13.58 -7.11
CA GLY A 197 9.82 -13.11 -8.26
C GLY A 197 8.64 -12.20 -7.91
N ALA A 198 8.52 -11.74 -6.65
CA ALA A 198 7.53 -10.72 -6.32
C ALA A 198 7.80 -9.42 -7.11
N ALA A 199 6.73 -8.70 -7.43
CA ALA A 199 6.79 -7.50 -8.27
C ALA A 199 7.26 -6.25 -7.50
N GLY A 200 7.20 -6.27 -6.16
CA GLY A 200 7.59 -5.12 -5.35
C GLY A 200 7.09 -5.20 -3.91
N TYR A 201 7.14 -4.05 -3.26
CA TYR A 201 6.72 -3.85 -1.89
C TYR A 201 5.46 -2.95 -1.82
N SER A 202 4.50 -3.32 -0.97
CA SER A 202 3.28 -2.53 -0.70
C SER A 202 2.90 -2.57 0.78
N GLY A 203 3.76 -2.05 1.65
CA GLY A 203 3.57 -2.05 3.11
C GLY A 203 3.58 -0.66 3.73
N THR A 204 3.39 -0.60 5.05
CA THR A 204 3.30 0.62 5.85
C THR A 204 4.59 1.45 5.82
N SER A 205 5.75 0.79 5.75
CA SER A 205 7.06 1.44 5.75
C SER A 205 7.29 2.35 4.54
N ALA A 206 6.54 2.14 3.43
CA ALA A 206 6.56 3.06 2.29
C ALA A 206 5.99 4.46 2.62
N ASN A 207 5.34 4.64 3.77
CA ASN A 207 4.95 5.96 4.26
C ASN A 207 6.05 6.68 5.06
N PHE A 208 7.20 6.04 5.28
CA PHE A 208 8.33 6.65 5.99
C PHE A 208 9.49 6.95 5.03
N TYR A 209 9.94 5.97 4.26
CA TYR A 209 11.11 6.08 3.39
C TYR A 209 10.87 5.47 2.00
N PRO A 210 9.90 6.05 1.25
CA PRO A 210 9.50 5.50 -0.05
C PRO A 210 10.66 5.41 -1.05
N GLY A 211 11.56 6.38 -1.06
CA GLY A 211 12.71 6.43 -1.97
C GLY A 211 13.68 5.27 -1.79
N LEU A 212 14.02 4.94 -0.54
CA LEU A 212 14.90 3.79 -0.26
C LEU A 212 14.25 2.45 -0.64
N LEU A 213 12.93 2.33 -0.46
CA LEU A 213 12.19 1.14 -0.90
C LEU A 213 12.10 1.03 -2.41
N ALA A 214 11.88 2.14 -3.09
CA ALA A 214 11.92 2.20 -4.54
C ALA A 214 13.31 1.85 -5.08
N GLU A 215 14.37 2.30 -4.42
CA GLU A 215 15.76 1.94 -4.73
C GLU A 215 15.97 0.43 -4.60
N LEU A 216 15.57 -0.19 -3.47
CA LEU A 216 15.67 -1.65 -3.30
C LEU A 216 14.98 -2.41 -4.43
N CYS A 217 13.75 -2.02 -4.77
CA CYS A 217 12.98 -2.66 -5.83
C CYS A 217 13.62 -2.51 -7.22
N ARG A 218 14.40 -1.47 -7.45
CA ARG A 218 15.13 -1.27 -8.72
C ARG A 218 16.46 -2.00 -8.76
N CYS A 219 17.25 -1.92 -7.67
CA CYS A 219 18.66 -2.36 -7.70
C CYS A 219 18.87 -3.84 -7.37
N PHE A 220 17.86 -4.56 -6.85
CA PHE A 220 18.08 -5.89 -6.24
C PHE A 220 18.71 -6.94 -7.18
N ARG A 221 18.59 -6.76 -8.50
CA ARG A 221 19.21 -7.68 -9.51
C ARG A 221 20.58 -7.20 -9.93
N ASP A 222 20.71 -5.89 -10.18
CA ASP A 222 21.88 -5.30 -10.81
C ASP A 222 22.96 -4.93 -9.78
N ASP A 223 22.57 -4.65 -8.54
CA ASP A 223 23.44 -4.37 -7.40
C ASP A 223 22.99 -5.15 -6.15
N PRO A 224 23.32 -6.44 -6.06
CA PRO A 224 22.92 -7.29 -4.93
C PRO A 224 23.58 -6.89 -3.59
N GLU A 225 24.70 -6.19 -3.64
CA GLU A 225 25.38 -5.70 -2.42
C GLU A 225 24.60 -4.54 -1.83
N ARG A 226 24.27 -3.56 -2.64
CA ARG A 226 23.41 -2.44 -2.23
C ARG A 226 22.03 -2.91 -1.77
N ALA A 227 21.43 -3.88 -2.45
CA ALA A 227 20.15 -4.46 -2.03
C ALA A 227 20.23 -5.11 -0.64
N ARG A 228 21.34 -5.77 -0.30
CA ARG A 228 21.57 -6.33 1.05
C ARG A 228 21.73 -5.25 2.10
N GLU A 229 22.48 -4.19 1.81
CA GLU A 229 22.63 -3.04 2.72
C GLU A 229 21.29 -2.39 3.05
N LEU A 230 20.47 -2.11 2.00
CA LEU A 230 19.12 -1.57 2.15
C LEU A 230 18.26 -2.48 3.03
N GLN A 231 18.24 -3.79 2.75
CA GLN A 231 17.45 -4.74 3.55
C GLN A 231 17.94 -4.82 5.00
N GLN A 232 19.25 -4.80 5.23
CA GLN A 232 19.81 -4.77 6.59
C GLN A 232 19.41 -3.51 7.34
N PHE A 233 19.49 -2.36 6.70
CA PHE A 233 19.00 -1.10 7.24
C PHE A 233 17.50 -1.20 7.60
N PHE A 234 16.65 -1.68 6.71
CA PHE A 234 15.23 -1.85 6.97
C PHE A 234 14.94 -2.77 8.15
N ASN A 235 15.67 -3.88 8.28
CA ASN A 235 15.50 -4.82 9.38
C ASN A 235 15.87 -4.21 10.74
N LEU A 236 16.84 -3.29 10.76
CA LEU A 236 17.21 -2.58 11.98
C LEU A 236 16.16 -1.54 12.42
N VAL A 237 15.52 -0.89 11.45
CA VAL A 237 14.72 0.31 11.73
C VAL A 237 13.22 0.06 11.81
N GLN A 238 12.71 -1.02 11.19
CA GLN A 238 11.27 -1.26 11.05
C GLN A 238 10.49 -1.20 12.36
N ARG A 239 11.00 -1.83 13.43
CA ARG A 239 10.28 -1.92 14.72
C ARG A 239 10.27 -0.63 15.52
N HIS A 240 11.11 0.34 15.16
CA HIS A 240 11.29 1.55 15.93
C HIS A 240 10.44 2.74 15.48
N VAL A 241 9.72 2.62 14.36
CA VAL A 241 8.99 3.75 13.76
C VAL A 241 7.51 3.52 13.54
N GLU A 242 7.07 2.29 13.42
CA GLU A 242 5.66 1.97 13.15
C GLU A 242 4.78 1.99 14.42
N PHE A 243 5.34 2.29 15.60
CA PHE A 243 4.55 2.48 16.80
C PHE A 243 3.55 3.63 16.61
N LYS A 244 2.34 3.47 17.16
CA LYS A 244 1.24 4.45 17.05
C LYS A 244 0.96 4.91 15.60
N TYR A 245 1.06 3.96 14.64
CA TYR A 245 0.69 4.18 13.26
C TYR A 245 -0.84 4.38 13.12
N PRO A 246 -1.35 5.32 12.30
CA PRO A 246 -0.65 6.09 11.27
C PRO A 246 -0.08 7.44 11.75
N ARG A 247 -0.25 7.82 13.02
CA ARG A 247 0.20 9.09 13.59
C ARG A 247 1.72 9.28 13.45
N SER A 248 2.49 8.25 13.80
CA SER A 248 3.96 8.29 13.67
C SER A 248 4.41 8.58 12.25
N ALA A 249 3.75 7.98 11.25
CA ALA A 249 4.08 8.22 9.84
C ALA A 249 3.73 9.66 9.41
N LYS A 250 2.61 10.22 9.88
CA LYS A 250 2.26 11.63 9.61
C LYS A 250 3.31 12.60 10.20
N LEU A 251 3.77 12.32 11.43
CA LEU A 251 4.82 13.10 12.07
C LEU A 251 6.16 12.97 11.37
N PHE A 252 6.53 11.76 10.95
CA PHE A 252 7.75 11.51 10.19
C PHE A 252 7.76 12.28 8.86
N LEU A 253 6.68 12.19 8.10
CA LEU A 253 6.55 12.92 6.82
C LEU A 253 6.57 14.44 7.01
N ARG A 254 6.10 14.96 8.16
CA ARG A 254 6.25 16.36 8.50
C ARG A 254 7.72 16.76 8.64
N GLU A 255 8.55 15.93 9.26
CA GLU A 255 10.01 16.15 9.31
C GLU A 255 10.65 16.09 7.90
N CYS A 256 10.04 15.36 6.95
CA CYS A 256 10.41 15.34 5.53
C CYS A 256 9.89 16.57 4.74
N GLY A 257 9.22 17.54 5.40
CA GLY A 257 8.70 18.74 4.74
C GLY A 257 7.30 18.61 4.14
N VAL A 258 6.63 17.48 4.30
CA VAL A 258 5.23 17.32 3.88
C VAL A 258 4.33 17.95 4.96
N PRO A 259 3.42 18.89 4.64
CA PRO A 259 2.70 19.69 5.64
C PRO A 259 1.55 18.91 6.31
N LEU A 260 1.89 17.81 7.00
CA LEU A 260 0.95 16.97 7.73
C LEU A 260 0.87 17.36 9.21
N ILE A 261 -0.34 17.31 9.77
CA ILE A 261 -0.54 17.30 11.22
C ILE A 261 -0.73 15.86 11.72
N SER A 262 -0.56 15.64 13.02
CA SER A 262 -0.65 14.30 13.63
C SER A 262 -2.08 13.78 13.82
N PHE A 263 -3.09 14.53 13.41
CA PHE A 263 -4.49 14.15 13.59
C PHE A 263 -4.83 12.86 12.82
N CYS A 264 -5.49 11.92 13.52
CA CYS A 264 -6.01 10.67 12.97
C CYS A 264 -7.48 10.54 13.39
N ARG A 265 -8.30 9.95 12.52
CA ARG A 265 -9.67 9.55 12.85
C ARG A 265 -9.74 8.18 13.52
N VAL A 266 -8.78 7.29 13.22
CA VAL A 266 -8.58 6.05 13.98
C VAL A 266 -8.14 6.39 15.39
N ALA A 267 -8.58 5.60 16.37
CA ALA A 267 -8.10 5.72 17.73
C ALA A 267 -6.59 5.46 17.76
N CYS A 268 -5.83 6.50 18.03
CA CYS A 268 -4.37 6.45 18.06
C CYS A 268 -3.88 7.48 19.09
N GLU A 269 -3.13 7.00 20.08
CA GLU A 269 -2.58 7.86 21.13
C GLU A 269 -1.54 8.84 20.59
N GLU A 270 -1.35 9.97 21.30
CA GLU A 270 -0.23 10.88 21.04
C GLU A 270 1.11 10.18 21.31
N LEU A 271 2.15 10.58 20.58
CA LEU A 271 3.51 10.19 20.90
C LEU A 271 3.97 10.90 22.17
N ASP A 272 4.55 10.16 23.10
CA ASP A 272 5.23 10.73 24.24
C ASP A 272 6.59 11.37 23.85
N TRP A 273 7.26 11.98 24.80
CA TRP A 273 8.51 12.68 24.56
C TRP A 273 9.62 11.74 24.03
N ASP A 274 9.76 10.55 24.62
CA ASP A 274 10.79 9.56 24.21
C ASP A 274 10.52 9.08 22.77
N GLN A 275 9.27 8.78 22.45
CA GLN A 275 8.84 8.37 21.10
C GLN A 275 9.08 9.47 20.07
N MET A 276 8.86 10.75 20.43
CA MET A 276 9.19 11.88 19.55
C MET A 276 10.70 12.02 19.32
N VAL A 277 11.51 11.81 20.33
CA VAL A 277 12.98 11.80 20.18
C VAL A 277 13.41 10.65 19.29
N GLN A 278 12.87 9.44 19.50
CA GLN A 278 13.16 8.27 18.66
C GLN A 278 12.77 8.53 17.19
N LEU A 279 11.60 9.10 16.95
CA LEU A 279 11.13 9.42 15.59
C LEU A 279 12.08 10.38 14.87
N ARG A 280 12.51 11.46 15.54
CA ARG A 280 13.46 12.43 14.99
C ARG A 280 14.85 11.85 14.76
N THR A 281 15.33 11.06 15.70
CA THR A 281 16.62 10.34 15.58
C THR A 281 16.57 9.39 14.39
N PHE A 282 15.46 8.68 14.23
CA PHE A 282 15.25 7.81 13.09
C PHE A 282 15.20 8.59 11.76
N HIS A 283 14.46 9.69 11.69
CA HIS A 283 14.43 10.53 10.51
C HIS A 283 15.86 10.98 10.13
N ALA A 284 16.64 11.49 11.10
CA ALA A 284 18.02 11.88 10.87
C ALA A 284 18.90 10.70 10.38
N GLY A 285 18.67 9.50 10.91
CA GLY A 285 19.35 8.27 10.48
C GLY A 285 19.01 7.87 9.04
N VAL A 286 17.75 7.93 8.67
CA VAL A 286 17.29 7.69 7.27
C VAL A 286 17.96 8.69 6.32
N GLN A 287 17.96 9.96 6.67
CA GLN A 287 18.60 11.02 5.88
C GLN A 287 20.12 10.83 5.76
N ALA A 288 20.78 10.43 6.83
CA ALA A 288 22.22 10.14 6.82
C ALA A 288 22.55 8.94 5.93
N PHE A 289 21.76 7.85 6.05
CA PHE A 289 21.93 6.65 5.23
C PHE A 289 21.69 6.93 3.74
N ALA A 290 20.66 7.70 3.40
CA ALA A 290 20.40 8.11 2.02
C ALA A 290 21.55 8.93 1.43
N ARG A 291 22.10 9.89 2.21
CA ARG A 291 23.20 10.77 1.76
C ARG A 291 24.53 10.04 1.60
N SER A 292 24.87 9.10 2.48
CA SER A 292 26.15 8.41 2.43
C SER A 292 26.33 7.58 1.16
N ASN A 293 25.23 7.15 0.54
CA ASN A 293 25.23 6.23 -0.58
C ASN A 293 24.79 6.83 -1.91
N HIS A 294 24.11 8.00 -1.88
CA HIS A 294 23.69 8.73 -3.10
C HIS A 294 23.74 10.24 -2.89
N PRO A 295 24.92 10.87 -2.99
CA PRO A 295 25.04 12.33 -2.88
C PRO A 295 24.25 13.10 -3.96
N GLN A 296 23.78 12.42 -5.01
CA GLN A 296 23.06 13.04 -6.13
C GLN A 296 21.53 12.99 -6.02
N LEU A 297 20.94 12.23 -5.06
CA LEU A 297 19.48 12.09 -4.93
C LEU A 297 18.81 13.22 -4.13
N LEU A 298 19.58 14.10 -3.54
CA LEU A 298 19.10 15.33 -2.94
C LEU A 298 19.41 16.48 -3.90
N GLY A 299 18.57 16.61 -4.94
CA GLY A 299 18.52 17.85 -5.72
C GLY A 299 18.38 19.01 -4.75
N GLU A 300 19.18 20.02 -4.99
CA GLU A 300 19.25 21.31 -4.31
C GLU A 300 17.85 21.83 -3.95
N THR A 301 17.39 21.57 -2.73
CA THR A 301 16.47 22.46 -2.04
C THR A 301 17.34 23.32 -1.13
N ALA A 302 18.12 24.20 -1.79
CA ALA A 302 18.70 25.35 -1.15
C ALA A 302 17.59 26.40 -1.05
N ILE A 303 17.32 26.81 0.21
CA ILE A 303 16.79 28.09 0.71
C ILE A 303 15.40 28.48 0.25
#